data_edab7dee716a9ad77697f42329eba4c1
#
_entry.id   edab7dee716a9ad77697f42329eba4c1
#
_cell.length_a   1.000
_cell.length_b   1.000
_cell.length_c   1.000
_cell.angle_alpha   90.00
_cell.angle_beta   90.00
_cell.angle_gamma   90.00
#
_symmetry.space_group_name_H-M   'P 1'
#
loop_
_entity.id
_entity.type
_entity.pdbx_description
1 polymer ?
#
loop_
_entity_poly.entity_id
_entity_poly.type
_entity_poly.pdbx_seq_one_letter_code
_entity_poly.pdbx_strand_id
1 'polypeptide(L)'
;NAQANALYVVSSLSSSQYQLFEDKTYGWTNRLDQSQNGSAALNVLDLSLQQIADGSDLLPDASLSAARFSGNYCLLAMFDADTPLAAIDLSNPTKPALAEVSGLSELFNVLLPAEGMLMDLSGANGANGMSLAISTMAMGGGSVSATGLVKELGAYAGGAVYAAVSQDAAWALVCYDHTSHLFRLGDAITEVSRPEISVHSGTAFFFDGDYLYACAPDEVSAVSLTSGSVDALLSFAVG
;
A
#
# COMPACT_ATOMS: atom_id res chain seq x y z
N ASN A 1 6.31 -2.04 13.98
CA ASN A 1 5.08 -1.66 14.67
C ASN A 1 5.15 -2.06 16.14
N ALA A 2 4.55 -1.30 17.04
CA ALA A 2 4.47 -1.58 18.47
C ALA A 2 3.00 -1.57 18.89
N GLN A 3 2.57 -2.66 19.49
CA GLN A 3 1.29 -2.76 20.17
C GLN A 3 1.55 -3.04 21.64
N ALA A 4 0.65 -2.63 22.51
CA ALA A 4 0.77 -2.56 23.98
C ALA A 4 1.97 -3.28 24.67
N ASN A 5 2.40 -4.46 24.20
CA ASN A 5 3.47 -5.25 24.81
C ASN A 5 4.39 -5.94 23.81
N ALA A 6 4.34 -5.60 22.52
CA ALA A 6 5.17 -6.22 21.49
C ALA A 6 5.60 -5.25 20.40
N LEU A 7 6.79 -5.47 19.87
CA LEU A 7 7.34 -4.80 18.69
C LEU A 7 7.39 -5.83 17.55
N TYR A 8 6.77 -5.49 16.43
CA TYR A 8 6.75 -6.33 15.24
C TYR A 8 7.73 -5.79 14.21
N VAL A 9 8.62 -6.63 13.73
CA VAL A 9 9.65 -6.31 12.75
C VAL A 9 9.51 -7.25 11.56
N VAL A 10 9.17 -6.69 10.40
CA VAL A 10 9.20 -7.42 9.13
C VAL A 10 10.48 -7.03 8.40
N SER A 11 11.22 -8.02 7.97
CA SER A 11 12.40 -7.84 7.12
C SER A 11 12.28 -8.69 5.86
N SER A 12 12.90 -8.23 4.80
CA SER A 12 13.01 -8.97 3.54
C SER A 12 14.49 -9.04 3.15
N LEU A 13 14.94 -10.25 2.86
CA LEU A 13 16.25 -10.47 2.26
C LEU A 13 16.02 -10.71 0.77
N SER A 14 16.35 -9.72 -0.05
CA SER A 14 16.51 -9.93 -1.47
C SER A 14 17.99 -10.12 -1.77
N SER A 15 18.38 -11.33 -2.09
CA SER A 15 19.72 -11.58 -2.63
C SER A 15 19.68 -11.41 -4.14
N SER A 16 19.86 -10.20 -4.63
CA SER A 16 20.17 -10.01 -6.05
C SER A 16 21.64 -10.34 -6.27
N GLN A 17 21.92 -11.50 -6.85
CA GLN A 17 23.24 -11.82 -7.36
C GLN A 17 23.37 -11.30 -8.78
N TYR A 18 24.31 -10.38 -8.99
CA TYR A 18 24.73 -9.97 -10.31
C TYR A 18 25.81 -10.94 -10.78
N GLN A 19 25.55 -11.65 -11.87
CA GLN A 19 26.59 -12.41 -12.56
C GLN A 19 27.15 -11.57 -13.69
N LEU A 20 28.47 -11.54 -13.80
CA LEU A 20 29.18 -10.96 -14.94
C LEU A 20 29.15 -11.98 -16.09
N PHE A 21 28.56 -11.59 -17.20
CA PHE A 21 28.56 -12.36 -18.43
C PHE A 21 29.42 -11.65 -19.49
N GLU A 22 30.22 -12.39 -20.23
CA GLU A 22 30.85 -11.88 -21.42
C GLU A 22 29.86 -11.95 -22.59
N ASP A 23 29.34 -10.80 -22.98
CA ASP A 23 28.52 -10.66 -24.17
C ASP A 23 29.40 -10.37 -25.35
N LYS A 24 29.25 -11.16 -26.44
CA LYS A 24 30.08 -11.04 -27.64
C LYS A 24 29.90 -9.70 -28.39
N THR A 25 28.84 -9.00 -28.12
CA THR A 25 28.49 -7.71 -28.77
C THR A 25 28.88 -6.51 -27.93
N TYR A 26 28.69 -6.62 -26.62
CA TYR A 26 28.82 -5.49 -25.68
C TYR A 26 29.94 -5.64 -24.64
N GLY A 27 30.70 -6.75 -24.72
CA GLY A 27 31.71 -7.06 -23.71
C GLY A 27 31.08 -7.57 -22.41
N TRP A 28 31.67 -7.21 -21.26
CA TRP A 28 31.16 -7.64 -19.96
C TRP A 28 29.90 -6.90 -19.57
N THR A 29 28.81 -7.63 -19.36
CA THR A 29 27.54 -7.09 -18.90
C THR A 29 27.14 -7.72 -17.57
N ASN A 30 26.44 -6.96 -16.73
CA ASN A 30 25.83 -7.46 -15.51
C ASN A 30 24.42 -7.99 -15.85
N ARG A 31 24.17 -9.24 -15.55
CA ARG A 31 22.83 -9.82 -15.59
C ARG A 31 22.35 -10.10 -14.18
N LEU A 32 21.17 -9.64 -13.87
CA LEU A 32 20.49 -10.01 -12.63
C LEU A 32 20.12 -11.49 -12.71
N ASP A 33 20.65 -12.31 -11.81
CA ASP A 33 20.17 -13.68 -11.65
C ASP A 33 18.86 -13.64 -10.84
N GLN A 34 17.75 -13.80 -11.51
CA GLN A 34 16.41 -13.81 -10.92
C GLN A 34 16.07 -15.14 -10.22
N SER A 35 16.99 -16.08 -10.16
CA SER A 35 16.73 -17.42 -9.61
C SER A 35 16.80 -17.49 -8.08
N GLN A 36 17.06 -16.40 -7.39
CA GLN A 36 17.13 -16.41 -5.92
C GLN A 36 15.81 -15.92 -5.33
N ASN A 37 15.10 -16.85 -4.76
CA ASN A 37 13.90 -16.60 -3.97
C ASN A 37 14.22 -15.61 -2.85
N GLY A 38 13.45 -14.53 -2.76
CA GLY A 38 13.49 -13.64 -1.60
C GLY A 38 13.01 -14.40 -0.36
N SER A 39 13.51 -14.06 0.80
CA SER A 39 12.95 -14.53 2.05
C SER A 39 12.40 -13.37 2.86
N ALA A 40 11.21 -13.53 3.40
CA ALA A 40 10.62 -12.60 4.34
C ALA A 40 10.64 -13.20 5.73
N ALA A 41 10.94 -12.37 6.74
CA ALA A 41 10.94 -12.77 8.12
C ALA A 41 10.08 -11.81 8.96
N LEU A 42 9.26 -12.38 9.84
CA LEU A 42 8.54 -11.66 10.87
C LEU A 42 9.13 -12.01 12.23
N ASN A 43 9.70 -11.03 12.92
CA ASN A 43 10.16 -11.17 14.28
C ASN A 43 9.23 -10.42 15.23
N VAL A 44 8.83 -11.05 16.31
CA VAL A 44 8.06 -10.43 17.39
C VAL A 44 8.96 -10.33 18.62
N LEU A 45 9.15 -9.10 19.09
CA LEU A 45 10.01 -8.80 20.23
C LEU A 45 9.15 -8.26 21.38
N ASP A 46 9.53 -8.53 22.63
CA ASP A 46 8.98 -7.83 23.78
C ASP A 46 9.58 -6.41 23.91
N LEU A 47 9.13 -5.65 24.91
CA LEU A 47 9.62 -4.30 25.16
C LEU A 47 11.08 -4.25 25.66
N SER A 48 11.66 -5.39 26.01
CA SER A 48 13.08 -5.55 26.33
C SER A 48 13.92 -5.96 25.11
N LEU A 49 13.29 -5.97 23.92
CA LEU A 49 13.86 -6.39 22.64
C LEU A 49 14.28 -7.86 22.60
N GLN A 50 13.68 -8.70 23.47
CA GLN A 50 13.87 -10.13 23.39
C GLN A 50 12.83 -10.74 22.43
N GLN A 51 13.27 -11.63 21.55
CA GLN A 51 12.39 -12.31 20.62
C GLN A 51 11.43 -13.25 21.39
N ILE A 52 10.14 -13.05 21.22
CA ILE A 52 9.06 -13.84 21.83
C ILE A 52 8.33 -14.73 20.84
N ALA A 53 8.43 -14.42 19.55
CA ALA A 53 7.97 -15.29 18.47
C ALA A 53 8.77 -15.05 17.19
N ASP A 54 8.86 -16.10 16.38
CA ASP A 54 9.42 -16.11 15.03
C ASP A 54 8.33 -16.55 14.06
N GLY A 55 8.01 -15.70 13.12
CA GLY A 55 7.03 -15.95 12.05
C GLY A 55 7.69 -16.16 10.68
N SER A 56 9.00 -16.43 10.64
CA SER A 56 9.72 -16.62 9.37
C SER A 56 9.17 -17.76 8.52
N ASP A 57 8.69 -18.83 9.19
CA ASP A 57 8.08 -19.97 8.49
C ASP A 57 6.70 -19.67 7.90
N LEU A 58 6.09 -18.51 8.24
CA LEU A 58 4.79 -18.14 7.71
C LEU A 58 4.88 -17.67 6.25
N LEU A 59 6.06 -17.25 5.82
CA LEU A 59 6.28 -16.62 4.52
C LEU A 59 7.49 -17.20 3.80
N PRO A 60 7.54 -18.51 3.59
CA PRO A 60 8.65 -19.13 2.88
C PRO A 60 8.71 -18.60 1.44
N ASP A 61 9.91 -18.32 0.97
CA ASP A 61 10.17 -17.96 -0.43
C ASP A 61 9.43 -16.70 -0.94
N ALA A 62 9.07 -15.77 -0.03
CA ALA A 62 8.35 -14.55 -0.40
C ALA A 62 9.30 -13.37 -0.63
N SER A 63 9.14 -12.70 -1.77
CA SER A 63 9.76 -11.39 -2.05
C SER A 63 8.78 -10.29 -1.75
N LEU A 64 9.08 -9.46 -0.74
CA LEU A 64 8.19 -8.38 -0.33
C LEU A 64 8.41 -7.10 -1.13
N SER A 65 7.32 -6.48 -1.59
CA SER A 65 7.32 -5.12 -2.12
C SER A 65 7.00 -4.10 -1.04
N ALA A 66 6.11 -4.43 -0.12
CA ALA A 66 5.72 -3.55 0.98
C ALA A 66 5.16 -4.33 2.16
N ALA A 67 5.27 -3.74 3.36
CA ALA A 67 4.59 -4.18 4.57
C ALA A 67 3.79 -3.02 5.16
N ARG A 68 2.59 -3.29 5.64
CA ARG A 68 1.72 -2.33 6.32
C ARG A 68 1.12 -2.97 7.55
N PHE A 69 1.03 -2.19 8.63
CA PHE A 69 0.39 -2.65 9.86
C PHE A 69 -0.92 -1.88 10.07
N SER A 70 -1.97 -2.61 10.40
CA SER A 70 -3.27 -2.03 10.74
C SER A 70 -3.95 -2.88 11.81
N GLY A 71 -4.27 -2.28 12.95
CA GLY A 71 -4.80 -3.02 14.09
C GLY A 71 -3.93 -4.24 14.40
N ASN A 72 -4.53 -5.40 14.46
CA ASN A 72 -3.86 -6.68 14.73
C ASN A 72 -3.36 -7.38 13.47
N TYR A 73 -3.22 -6.69 12.34
CA TYR A 73 -2.78 -7.31 11.09
C TYR A 73 -1.47 -6.71 10.59
N CYS A 74 -0.60 -7.56 10.06
CA CYS A 74 0.49 -7.20 9.17
C CYS A 74 0.11 -7.61 7.74
N LEU A 75 -0.02 -6.64 6.86
CA LEU A 75 -0.36 -6.80 5.45
C LEU A 75 0.92 -6.75 4.64
N LEU A 76 1.12 -7.73 3.78
CA LEU A 76 2.35 -7.91 3.02
C LEU A 76 2.02 -7.99 1.54
N ALA A 77 2.43 -6.98 0.78
CA ALA A 77 2.40 -7.05 -0.66
C ALA A 77 3.63 -7.80 -1.17
N MET A 78 3.43 -8.73 -2.09
CA MET A 78 4.47 -9.62 -2.61
C MET A 78 4.68 -9.41 -4.11
N PHE A 79 5.94 -9.58 -4.55
CA PHE A 79 6.28 -9.65 -5.96
C PHE A 79 6.19 -11.08 -6.46
N ASP A 80 5.77 -11.23 -7.72
CA ASP A 80 5.82 -12.49 -8.47
C ASP A 80 5.16 -13.68 -7.78
N ALA A 81 4.19 -13.42 -6.91
CA ALA A 81 3.44 -14.44 -6.21
C ALA A 81 2.08 -14.67 -6.87
N ASP A 82 1.63 -15.92 -6.86
CA ASP A 82 0.26 -16.28 -7.23
C ASP A 82 -0.78 -15.59 -6.31
N THR A 83 -0.32 -15.15 -5.13
CA THR A 83 -1.09 -14.36 -4.17
C THR A 83 -0.37 -13.04 -3.90
N PRO A 84 -0.81 -11.91 -4.47
CA PRO A 84 -0.12 -10.63 -4.35
C PRO A 84 -0.18 -10.02 -2.94
N LEU A 85 -1.10 -10.49 -2.10
CA LEU A 85 -1.27 -10.06 -0.72
C LEU A 85 -1.27 -11.27 0.23
N ALA A 86 -0.45 -11.21 1.27
CA ALA A 86 -0.58 -12.04 2.46
C ALA A 86 -0.94 -11.16 3.66
N ALA A 87 -1.64 -11.72 4.61
CA ALA A 87 -1.94 -11.07 5.89
C ALA A 87 -1.53 -11.98 7.04
N ILE A 88 -0.94 -11.39 8.07
CA ILE A 88 -0.58 -12.10 9.31
C ILE A 88 -1.43 -11.52 10.43
N ASP A 89 -2.18 -12.38 11.12
CA ASP A 89 -2.89 -12.05 12.35
C ASP A 89 -1.90 -12.00 13.52
N LEU A 90 -1.80 -10.85 14.14
CA LEU A 90 -0.93 -10.52 15.27
C LEU A 90 -1.72 -10.39 16.57
N SER A 91 -2.98 -10.81 16.63
CA SER A 91 -3.82 -10.72 17.83
C SER A 91 -3.22 -11.49 19.00
N ASN A 92 -2.45 -12.55 18.72
CA ASN A 92 -1.61 -13.22 19.70
C ASN A 92 -0.12 -13.01 19.36
N PRO A 93 0.60 -12.12 20.06
CA PRO A 93 1.99 -11.81 19.75
C PRO A 93 2.96 -12.97 19.92
N THR A 94 2.63 -13.97 20.76
CA THR A 94 3.47 -15.17 20.92
C THR A 94 3.18 -16.26 19.90
N LYS A 95 2.13 -16.11 19.10
CA LYS A 95 1.72 -17.06 18.07
C LYS A 95 1.08 -16.34 16.88
N PRO A 96 1.87 -15.58 16.10
CA PRO A 96 1.37 -15.00 14.87
C PRO A 96 0.92 -16.12 13.91
N ALA A 97 -0.09 -15.85 13.09
CA ALA A 97 -0.66 -16.83 12.17
C ALA A 97 -1.01 -16.18 10.83
N LEU A 98 -0.96 -16.93 9.74
CA LEU A 98 -1.51 -16.47 8.47
C LEU A 98 -3.02 -16.28 8.61
N ALA A 99 -3.48 -15.11 8.18
CA ALA A 99 -4.90 -14.83 8.01
C ALA A 99 -5.35 -15.28 6.62
N GLU A 100 -6.61 -15.68 6.51
CA GLU A 100 -7.21 -15.96 5.22
C GLU A 100 -7.40 -14.65 4.42
N VAL A 101 -6.91 -14.62 3.18
CA VAL A 101 -7.10 -13.47 2.28
C VAL A 101 -7.94 -13.91 1.09
N SER A 102 -9.00 -13.17 0.79
CA SER A 102 -9.89 -13.47 -0.34
C SER A 102 -10.33 -12.20 -1.07
N GLY A 103 -10.54 -12.33 -2.38
CA GLY A 103 -11.10 -11.26 -3.23
C GLY A 103 -10.09 -10.33 -3.87
N LEU A 104 -8.80 -10.66 -3.87
CA LEU A 104 -7.76 -9.99 -4.66
C LEU A 104 -7.43 -10.80 -5.92
N SER A 105 -7.39 -10.13 -7.06
CA SER A 105 -7.10 -10.81 -8.35
C SER A 105 -6.34 -9.93 -9.36
N GLU A 106 -5.63 -8.90 -8.91
CA GLU A 106 -5.15 -7.84 -9.78
C GLU A 106 -3.63 -7.88 -10.02
N LEU A 107 -3.17 -7.18 -11.06
CA LEU A 107 -1.76 -7.16 -11.48
C LEU A 107 -0.83 -6.45 -10.50
N PHE A 108 -1.33 -5.39 -9.87
CA PHE A 108 -0.63 -4.68 -8.80
C PHE A 108 -1.64 -4.07 -7.83
N ASN A 109 -1.20 -3.91 -6.59
CA ASN A 109 -2.02 -3.37 -5.53
C ASN A 109 -1.26 -2.32 -4.74
N VAL A 110 -1.91 -1.19 -4.44
CA VAL A 110 -1.48 -0.22 -3.44
C VAL A 110 -2.40 -0.37 -2.25
N LEU A 111 -1.84 -0.88 -1.16
CA LEU A 111 -2.61 -1.22 0.04
C LEU A 111 -2.53 -0.09 1.05
N LEU A 112 -3.68 0.44 1.44
CA LEU A 112 -3.82 1.56 2.35
C LEU A 112 -4.68 1.14 3.53
N PRO A 113 -4.07 0.75 4.66
CA PRO A 113 -4.80 0.36 5.86
C PRO A 113 -5.39 1.58 6.57
N ALA A 114 -6.61 1.42 7.04
CA ALA A 114 -7.33 2.33 7.91
C ALA A 114 -7.93 1.55 9.08
N GLU A 115 -8.67 2.18 9.97
CA GLU A 115 -9.27 1.52 11.13
C GLU A 115 -10.29 0.45 10.68
N GLY A 116 -10.00 -0.82 10.98
CA GLY A 116 -10.89 -1.96 10.65
C GLY A 116 -11.04 -2.27 9.16
N MET A 117 -10.39 -1.53 8.28
CA MET A 117 -10.54 -1.65 6.83
C MET A 117 -9.18 -1.55 6.13
N LEU A 118 -9.10 -2.17 4.96
CA LEU A 118 -8.03 -1.98 3.98
C LEU A 118 -8.65 -1.41 2.70
N MET A 119 -8.16 -0.28 2.24
CA MET A 119 -8.42 0.18 0.87
C MET A 119 -7.37 -0.43 -0.05
N ASP A 120 -7.81 -1.12 -1.07
CA ASP A 120 -7.00 -1.66 -2.15
C ASP A 120 -7.22 -0.83 -3.41
N LEU A 121 -6.14 -0.21 -3.91
CA LEU A 121 -6.11 0.41 -5.21
C LEU A 121 -5.38 -0.53 -6.15
N SER A 122 -6.11 -1.11 -7.06
CA SER A 122 -5.62 -2.15 -7.96
C SER A 122 -5.60 -1.71 -9.41
N GLY A 123 -4.70 -2.32 -10.18
CA GLY A 123 -4.61 -2.15 -11.62
C GLY A 123 -4.84 -3.45 -12.36
N ALA A 124 -5.71 -3.43 -13.36
CA ALA A 124 -6.05 -4.58 -14.19
C ALA A 124 -5.80 -4.31 -15.68
N ASN A 125 -5.45 -5.37 -16.43
CA ASN A 125 -5.42 -5.33 -17.88
C ASN A 125 -6.84 -5.42 -18.44
N GLY A 126 -7.30 -4.35 -19.08
CA GLY A 126 -8.56 -4.32 -19.80
C GLY A 126 -8.38 -4.43 -21.32
N ALA A 127 -9.47 -4.55 -22.05
CA ALA A 127 -9.47 -4.61 -23.51
C ALA A 127 -8.87 -3.36 -24.20
N ASN A 128 -8.85 -2.22 -23.50
CA ASN A 128 -8.39 -0.92 -23.99
C ASN A 128 -7.13 -0.42 -23.26
N GLY A 129 -6.38 -1.29 -22.58
CA GLY A 129 -5.21 -0.95 -21.78
C GLY A 129 -5.44 -1.21 -20.29
N MET A 130 -4.57 -0.64 -19.45
CA MET A 130 -4.72 -0.74 -18.00
C MET A 130 -5.88 0.10 -17.49
N SER A 131 -6.60 -0.39 -16.51
CA SER A 131 -7.63 0.34 -15.74
C SER A 131 -7.30 0.30 -14.27
N LEU A 132 -7.75 1.30 -13.52
CA LEU A 132 -7.65 1.37 -12.07
C LEU A 132 -9.01 1.15 -11.42
N ALA A 133 -9.01 0.53 -10.26
CA ALA A 133 -10.17 0.40 -9.41
C ALA A 133 -9.80 0.60 -7.93
N ILE A 134 -10.73 1.13 -7.15
CA ILE A 134 -10.66 1.12 -5.70
C ILE A 134 -11.58 0.01 -5.21
N SER A 135 -11.12 -0.82 -4.28
CA SER A 135 -11.95 -1.73 -3.53
C SER A 135 -11.71 -1.59 -2.03
N THR A 136 -12.66 -2.03 -1.23
CA THR A 136 -12.51 -2.07 0.21
C THR A 136 -12.56 -3.50 0.73
N MET A 137 -11.75 -3.77 1.76
CA MET A 137 -11.66 -5.07 2.40
C MET A 137 -11.86 -4.91 3.89
N ALA A 138 -12.66 -5.78 4.47
CA ALA A 138 -12.83 -5.87 5.91
C ALA A 138 -11.71 -6.71 6.53
N MET A 139 -11.20 -6.27 7.67
CA MET A 139 -10.19 -6.98 8.45
C MET A 139 -10.76 -7.39 9.79
N GLY A 140 -10.76 -8.68 10.09
CA GLY A 140 -11.24 -9.18 11.39
C GLY A 140 -11.38 -10.69 11.42
N GLY A 141 -11.41 -11.27 12.63
CA GLY A 141 -11.65 -12.69 12.83
C GLY A 141 -10.64 -13.64 12.17
N GLY A 142 -9.39 -13.21 12.01
CA GLY A 142 -8.35 -14.00 11.34
C GLY A 142 -8.45 -13.98 9.81
N SER A 143 -9.19 -13.04 9.22
CA SER A 143 -9.34 -12.91 7.77
C SER A 143 -9.24 -11.47 7.28
N VAL A 144 -8.90 -11.34 5.99
CA VAL A 144 -8.98 -10.11 5.20
C VAL A 144 -9.80 -10.45 3.95
N SER A 145 -10.96 -9.83 3.79
CA SER A 145 -11.90 -10.21 2.73
C SER A 145 -12.55 -9.00 2.07
N ALA A 146 -12.79 -9.09 0.75
CA ALA A 146 -13.46 -8.04 0.01
C ALA A 146 -14.86 -7.76 0.56
N THR A 147 -15.21 -6.49 0.73
CA THR A 147 -16.56 -6.07 1.15
C THR A 147 -17.56 -6.12 0.00
N GLY A 148 -17.08 -6.29 -1.22
CA GLY A 148 -17.88 -6.18 -2.44
C GLY A 148 -18.07 -4.74 -2.93
N LEU A 149 -17.54 -3.75 -2.22
CA LEU A 149 -17.57 -2.36 -2.69
C LEU A 149 -16.38 -2.12 -3.61
N VAL A 150 -16.67 -1.83 -4.87
CA VAL A 150 -15.68 -1.55 -5.91
C VAL A 150 -16.08 -0.27 -6.65
N LYS A 151 -15.10 0.58 -6.93
CA LYS A 151 -15.24 1.77 -7.77
C LYS A 151 -14.22 1.73 -8.90
N GLU A 152 -14.70 1.52 -10.10
CA GLU A 152 -13.90 1.67 -11.31
C GLU A 152 -13.51 3.14 -11.51
N LEU A 153 -12.22 3.39 -11.73
CA LEU A 153 -11.68 4.72 -12.00
C LEU A 153 -11.49 4.96 -13.50
N GLY A 154 -11.45 3.90 -14.28
CA GLY A 154 -11.32 3.94 -15.73
C GLY A 154 -9.89 3.72 -16.24
N ALA A 155 -9.63 4.14 -17.49
CA ALA A 155 -8.34 3.92 -18.13
C ALA A 155 -7.20 4.64 -17.41
N TYR A 156 -6.04 4.00 -17.41
CA TYR A 156 -4.82 4.47 -16.77
C TYR A 156 -3.64 4.40 -17.75
N ALA A 157 -2.95 5.52 -17.95
CA ALA A 157 -1.89 5.64 -18.94
C ALA A 157 -0.53 5.07 -18.51
N GLY A 158 -0.39 4.62 -17.25
CA GLY A 158 0.83 3.96 -16.77
C GLY A 158 1.83 4.89 -16.09
N GLY A 159 1.38 6.03 -15.57
CA GLY A 159 2.21 6.97 -14.80
C GLY A 159 2.31 6.61 -13.31
N ALA A 160 2.84 7.55 -12.51
CA ALA A 160 2.84 7.40 -11.08
C ALA A 160 1.41 7.50 -10.51
N VAL A 161 1.11 6.64 -9.55
CA VAL A 161 -0.15 6.65 -8.80
C VAL A 161 0.16 6.99 -7.35
N TYR A 162 -0.57 7.95 -6.80
CA TYR A 162 -0.47 8.34 -5.40
C TYR A 162 -1.83 8.13 -4.76
N ALA A 163 -1.85 7.62 -3.54
CA ALA A 163 -3.10 7.41 -2.84
C ALA A 163 -2.93 7.59 -1.33
N ALA A 164 -4.00 8.00 -0.68
CA ALA A 164 -4.08 8.12 0.77
C ALA A 164 -5.50 7.76 1.24
N VAL A 165 -5.61 7.26 2.46
CA VAL A 165 -6.88 6.99 3.13
C VAL A 165 -6.87 7.64 4.51
N SER A 166 -8.00 8.18 4.94
CA SER A 166 -8.16 8.72 6.29
C SER A 166 -8.13 7.59 7.33
N GLN A 167 -7.64 7.91 8.53
CA GLN A 167 -7.50 6.92 9.59
C GLN A 167 -8.83 6.25 9.97
N ASP A 168 -9.93 7.03 9.97
CA ASP A 168 -11.29 6.57 10.24
C ASP A 168 -11.96 5.83 9.08
N ALA A 169 -11.22 5.58 8.00
CA ALA A 169 -11.71 4.92 6.78
C ALA A 169 -12.89 5.64 6.09
N ALA A 170 -13.09 6.94 6.34
CA ALA A 170 -14.20 7.69 5.76
C ALA A 170 -13.88 8.32 4.41
N TRP A 171 -12.60 8.59 4.14
CA TRP A 171 -12.15 9.32 2.97
C TRP A 171 -10.95 8.66 2.29
N ALA A 172 -10.89 8.80 0.97
CA ALA A 172 -9.73 8.40 0.17
C ALA A 172 -9.40 9.46 -0.88
N LEU A 173 -8.11 9.64 -1.14
CA LEU A 173 -7.58 10.39 -2.26
C LEU A 173 -6.86 9.41 -3.19
N VAL A 174 -7.08 9.55 -4.50
CA VAL A 174 -6.31 8.86 -5.53
C VAL A 174 -5.92 9.87 -6.60
N CYS A 175 -4.62 9.92 -6.91
CA CYS A 175 -4.07 10.80 -7.93
C CYS A 175 -3.39 9.95 -8.99
N TYR A 176 -3.81 10.08 -10.24
CA TYR A 176 -3.24 9.41 -11.42
C TYR A 176 -3.46 10.27 -12.66
N ASP A 177 -2.63 10.10 -13.67
CA ASP A 177 -2.72 10.83 -14.93
C ASP A 177 -2.93 12.35 -14.75
N HIS A 178 -2.19 12.94 -13.77
CA HIS A 178 -2.26 14.37 -13.40
C HIS A 178 -3.61 14.84 -12.86
N THR A 179 -4.48 13.94 -12.47
CA THR A 179 -5.79 14.26 -11.89
C THR A 179 -5.90 13.70 -10.49
N SER A 180 -6.44 14.49 -9.58
CA SER A 180 -6.73 14.09 -8.21
C SER A 180 -8.21 13.82 -8.04
N HIS A 181 -8.54 12.73 -7.37
CA HIS A 181 -9.91 12.29 -7.15
C HIS A 181 -10.12 12.07 -5.64
N LEU A 182 -11.05 12.81 -5.05
CA LEU A 182 -11.44 12.67 -3.64
C LEU A 182 -12.71 11.82 -3.53
N PHE A 183 -12.65 10.77 -2.76
CA PHE A 183 -13.75 9.83 -2.54
C PHE A 183 -14.18 9.85 -1.08
N ARG A 184 -15.49 9.68 -0.89
CA ARG A 184 -16.07 9.28 0.38
C ARG A 184 -16.26 7.77 0.38
N LEU A 185 -15.78 7.13 1.45
CA LEU A 185 -15.95 5.70 1.71
C LEU A 185 -17.11 5.51 2.70
N GLY A 186 -17.96 4.51 2.48
CA GLY A 186 -19.12 4.24 3.32
C GLY A 186 -19.88 3.05 2.73
N ASP A 187 -21.21 3.12 2.68
CA ASP A 187 -22.05 2.09 2.03
C ASP A 187 -21.79 1.99 0.52
N ALA A 188 -21.13 3.00 -0.05
CA ALA A 188 -20.63 3.04 -1.42
C ALA A 188 -19.36 3.89 -1.49
N ILE A 189 -18.53 3.64 -2.51
CA ILE A 189 -17.37 4.48 -2.82
C ILE A 189 -17.84 5.58 -3.78
N THR A 190 -17.94 6.81 -3.28
CA THR A 190 -18.52 7.95 -4.02
C THR A 190 -17.47 9.01 -4.29
N GLU A 191 -17.24 9.37 -5.54
CA GLU A 191 -16.41 10.52 -5.91
C GLU A 191 -17.12 11.82 -5.50
N VAL A 192 -16.46 12.62 -4.66
CA VAL A 192 -16.99 13.89 -4.17
C VAL A 192 -16.52 15.05 -5.02
N SER A 193 -15.24 15.05 -5.39
CA SER A 193 -14.63 16.14 -6.15
C SER A 193 -13.34 15.71 -6.81
N ARG A 194 -12.81 16.60 -7.64
CA ARG A 194 -11.47 16.53 -8.26
C ARG A 194 -10.70 17.78 -7.89
N PRO A 195 -10.08 17.81 -6.70
CA PRO A 195 -9.35 18.98 -6.25
C PRO A 195 -8.12 19.24 -7.14
N GLU A 196 -7.90 20.50 -7.49
CA GLU A 196 -6.70 20.91 -8.20
C GLU A 196 -5.54 21.07 -7.23
N ILE A 197 -4.80 20.00 -7.01
CA ILE A 197 -3.63 19.97 -6.15
C ILE A 197 -2.40 19.51 -6.93
N SER A 198 -1.25 20.10 -6.60
CA SER A 198 0.03 19.66 -7.17
C SER A 198 0.49 18.38 -6.50
N VAL A 199 0.75 17.35 -7.31
CA VAL A 199 1.24 16.05 -6.80
C VAL A 199 2.52 15.69 -7.53
N HIS A 200 3.59 15.52 -6.74
CA HIS A 200 4.93 15.19 -7.22
C HIS A 200 5.51 14.02 -6.44
N SER A 201 6.64 13.50 -6.90
CA SER A 201 7.41 12.55 -6.10
C SER A 201 7.80 13.20 -4.77
N GLY A 202 7.43 12.56 -3.67
CA GLY A 202 7.67 13.08 -2.31
C GLY A 202 6.51 13.89 -1.72
N THR A 203 5.39 14.08 -2.45
CA THR A 203 4.18 14.66 -1.84
C THR A 203 3.63 13.72 -0.77
N ALA A 204 3.41 14.26 0.42
CA ALA A 204 2.78 13.57 1.54
C ALA A 204 1.33 14.04 1.72
N PHE A 205 0.46 13.13 2.12
CA PHE A 205 -0.96 13.42 2.33
C PHE A 205 -1.35 13.16 3.79
N PHE A 206 -2.15 14.07 4.35
CA PHE A 206 -2.66 13.95 5.72
C PHE A 206 -4.13 14.33 5.75
N PHE A 207 -4.94 13.51 6.41
CA PHE A 207 -6.31 13.84 6.75
C PHE A 207 -6.34 14.31 8.21
N ASP A 208 -6.89 15.49 8.46
CA ASP A 208 -7.07 16.03 9.81
C ASP A 208 -8.36 16.87 9.89
N GLY A 209 -9.27 16.44 10.74
CA GLY A 209 -10.58 17.05 10.86
C GLY A 209 -11.35 17.07 9.53
N ASP A 210 -11.75 18.26 9.11
CA ASP A 210 -12.52 18.49 7.90
C ASP A 210 -11.64 18.74 6.66
N TYR A 211 -10.33 18.47 6.75
CA TYR A 211 -9.39 18.79 5.70
C TYR A 211 -8.49 17.60 5.31
N LEU A 212 -8.17 17.57 4.01
CA LEU A 212 -7.04 16.86 3.45
C LEU A 212 -5.92 17.85 3.16
N TYR A 213 -4.73 17.60 3.65
CA TYR A 213 -3.51 18.35 3.33
C TYR A 213 -2.66 17.56 2.34
N ALA A 214 -2.29 18.21 1.22
CA ALA A 214 -1.30 17.72 0.29
C ALA A 214 -0.03 18.56 0.45
N CYS A 215 1.04 17.94 0.95
CA CYS A 215 2.31 18.60 1.24
C CYS A 215 3.34 18.18 0.18
N ALA A 216 3.47 18.97 -0.86
CA ALA A 216 4.52 18.87 -1.87
C ALA A 216 5.79 19.60 -1.38
N PRO A 217 6.97 19.38 -2.02
CA PRO A 217 8.20 20.05 -1.63
C PRO A 217 8.15 21.59 -1.66
N ASP A 218 7.34 22.16 -2.52
CA ASP A 218 7.23 23.59 -2.78
C ASP A 218 5.83 24.18 -2.48
N GLU A 219 4.89 23.34 -2.09
CA GLU A 219 3.50 23.75 -1.92
C GLU A 219 2.79 22.92 -0.84
N VAL A 220 1.92 23.55 -0.07
CA VAL A 220 0.92 22.87 0.77
C VAL A 220 -0.46 23.32 0.37
N SER A 221 -1.31 22.38 -0.02
CA SER A 221 -2.71 22.60 -0.33
C SER A 221 -3.59 22.03 0.79
N ALA A 222 -4.61 22.79 1.22
CA ALA A 222 -5.66 22.33 2.10
C ALA A 222 -6.97 22.19 1.33
N VAL A 223 -7.48 20.98 1.25
CA VAL A 223 -8.74 20.64 0.55
C VAL A 223 -9.81 20.38 1.59
N SER A 224 -10.91 21.11 1.50
CA SER A 224 -12.08 20.87 2.36
C SER A 224 -12.75 19.54 1.99
N LEU A 225 -12.93 18.65 2.95
CA LEU A 225 -13.64 17.38 2.75
C LEU A 225 -15.14 17.59 2.54
N THR A 226 -15.69 18.70 3.00
CA THR A 226 -17.12 19.01 2.85
C THR A 226 -17.45 19.51 1.45
N SER A 227 -16.66 20.47 0.91
CA SER A 227 -16.89 21.07 -0.41
C SER A 227 -16.08 20.39 -1.51
N GLY A 228 -14.99 19.73 -1.17
CA GLY A 228 -14.02 19.19 -2.12
C GLY A 228 -13.19 20.26 -2.85
N SER A 229 -13.26 21.52 -2.40
CA SER A 229 -12.49 22.64 -2.94
C SER A 229 -11.15 22.81 -2.24
N VAL A 230 -10.19 23.40 -2.91
CA VAL A 230 -8.95 23.87 -2.31
C VAL A 230 -9.24 25.19 -1.61
N ASP A 231 -9.23 25.18 -0.27
CA ASP A 231 -9.55 26.37 0.56
C ASP A 231 -8.31 27.21 0.91
N ALA A 232 -7.13 26.58 0.92
CA ALA A 232 -5.87 27.26 1.20
C ALA A 232 -4.73 26.66 0.38
N LEU A 233 -3.87 27.54 -0.10
CA LEU A 233 -2.66 27.20 -0.85
C LEU A 233 -1.49 28.01 -0.27
N LEU A 234 -0.43 27.33 0.14
CA LEU A 234 0.82 27.93 0.59
C LEU A 234 1.94 27.48 -0.33
N SER A 235 2.55 28.41 -1.05
CA SER A 235 3.69 28.12 -1.91
C SER A 235 4.99 28.60 -1.26
N PHE A 236 6.05 27.81 -1.40
CA PHE A 236 7.36 28.08 -0.84
C PHE A 236 8.37 28.26 -1.97
N ALA A 237 9.25 29.26 -1.83
CA ALA A 237 10.38 29.35 -2.74
C ALA A 237 11.39 28.24 -2.40
N VAL A 238 11.57 27.32 -3.31
CA VAL A 238 12.64 26.33 -3.23
C VAL A 238 13.92 27.01 -3.70
N GLY A 239 14.85 27.28 -2.77
CA GLY A 239 16.15 27.89 -3.03
C GLY A 239 17.16 26.94 -3.65
#